data_32328a20014150325c5dbc3607e0adfc
#
_entry.id   32328a20014150325c5dbc3607e0adfc
#
_cell.length_a   1.000
_cell.length_b   1.000
_cell.length_c   1.000
_cell.angle_alpha   90.00
_cell.angle_beta   90.00
_cell.angle_gamma   90.00
#
_symmetry.space_group_name_H-M   'P 1'
#
loop_
_entity.id
_entity.type
_entity.pdbx_description
1 polymer ?
#
loop_
_entity_poly.entity_id
_entity_poly.type
_entity_poly.pdbx_seq_one_letter_code
_entity_poly.pdbx_strand_id
1 'polypeptide(L)'
;MDNNKIQVPIPSVKRFPSYLRILRQRQAEGMEYISATVLADELNLKPIQVRKDISCTGIEGKPKVGFVVDELIDSITHALGWDNSAEALIVGVGNLGKA
;
A
#
# COMPACT_ATOMS: atom_id res chain seq x y z
N MET A 1 -8.30 22.88 2.37
CA MET A 1 -8.77 22.07 2.23
C MET A 1 -8.12 20.98 1.87
N ASP A 2 -8.23 20.13 2.26
CA ASP A 2 -7.60 19.02 2.01
C ASP A 2 -8.11 18.24 1.02
N ASN A 3 -8.69 18.80 0.15
CA ASN A 3 -9.23 18.01 -0.84
C ASN A 3 -8.22 17.48 -1.77
N ASN A 4 -6.99 17.94 -1.75
CA ASN A 4 -6.07 17.28 -2.61
C ASN A 4 -5.47 16.10 -1.98
N LYS A 5 -5.84 15.71 -0.82
CA LYS A 5 -5.31 14.52 -0.23
C LYS A 5 -5.92 13.32 -0.85
N ILE A 6 -5.18 12.21 -0.83
CA ILE A 6 -5.68 10.96 -1.33
C ILE A 6 -6.81 10.49 -0.45
N GLN A 7 -7.91 10.16 -1.11
CA GLN A 7 -9.08 9.70 -0.39
C GLN A 7 -9.16 8.20 -0.52
N VAL A 8 -8.88 7.50 0.54
CA VAL A 8 -8.86 6.05 0.52
C VAL A 8 -9.96 5.50 1.42
N PRO A 9 -10.82 4.64 0.88
CA PRO A 9 -11.87 4.04 1.70
C PRO A 9 -11.27 3.25 2.85
N ILE A 10 -11.97 3.25 3.98
CA ILE A 10 -11.48 2.57 5.17
C ILE A 10 -11.20 1.09 4.93
N PRO A 11 -12.06 0.35 4.21
CA PRO A 11 -11.73 -1.06 3.96
C PRO A 11 -10.41 -1.23 3.22
N SER A 12 -10.09 -0.32 2.31
CA SER A 12 -8.81 -0.39 1.58
C SER A 12 -7.65 -0.12 2.53
N VAL A 13 -7.80 0.86 3.39
CA VAL A 13 -6.77 1.19 4.37
C VAL A 13 -6.48 -0.02 5.25
N LYS A 14 -7.51 -0.74 5.62
CA LYS A 14 -7.35 -1.90 6.48
C LYS A 14 -6.59 -3.03 5.81
N ARG A 15 -6.62 -3.07 4.48
CA ARG A 15 -5.89 -4.11 3.74
C ARG A 15 -4.45 -3.73 3.46
N PHE A 16 -4.12 -2.44 3.53
CA PHE A 16 -2.79 -1.96 3.17
C PHE A 16 -1.66 -2.60 3.96
N PRO A 17 -1.78 -2.81 5.28
CA PRO A 17 -0.68 -3.48 5.99
C PRO A 17 -0.37 -4.87 5.45
N SER A 18 -1.40 -5.60 5.02
CA SER A 18 -1.20 -6.91 4.43
C SER A 18 -0.47 -6.79 3.09
N TYR A 19 -0.83 -5.79 2.29
CA TYR A 19 -0.14 -5.56 1.03
C TYR A 19 1.35 -5.26 1.30
N LEU A 20 1.62 -4.41 2.29
CA LEU A 20 2.99 -4.05 2.59
C LEU A 20 3.80 -5.26 3.03
N ARG A 21 3.20 -6.13 3.80
CA ARG A 21 3.89 -7.33 4.24
C ARG A 21 4.37 -8.16 3.05
N ILE A 22 3.48 -8.40 2.10
CA ILE A 22 3.82 -9.17 0.92
C ILE A 22 4.84 -8.42 0.06
N LEU A 23 4.64 -7.13 -0.11
CA LEU A 23 5.53 -6.34 -0.95
C LEU A 23 6.95 -6.30 -0.39
N ARG A 24 7.07 -6.15 0.92
CA ARG A 24 8.40 -6.12 1.52
C ARG A 24 9.08 -7.47 1.41
N GLN A 25 8.29 -8.55 1.48
CA GLN A 25 8.82 -9.87 1.31
C GLN A 25 9.35 -10.05 -0.11
N ARG A 26 8.60 -9.61 -1.11
CA ARG A 26 9.02 -9.70 -2.50
C ARG A 26 10.21 -8.80 -2.78
N GLN A 27 10.23 -7.63 -2.16
CA GLN A 27 11.36 -6.72 -2.29
C GLN A 27 12.63 -7.37 -1.77
N ALA A 28 12.55 -8.05 -0.65
CA ALA A 28 13.69 -8.73 -0.06
C ALA A 28 14.18 -9.86 -0.96
N GLU A 29 13.28 -10.43 -1.75
CA GLU A 29 13.63 -11.48 -2.68
C GLU A 29 14.19 -10.92 -4.00
N GLY A 30 14.28 -9.62 -4.12
CA GLY A 30 14.81 -8.99 -5.32
C GLY A 30 13.80 -8.79 -6.42
N MET A 31 12.52 -8.94 -6.13
CA MET A 31 11.50 -8.79 -7.14
C MET A 31 11.25 -7.33 -7.44
N GLU A 32 11.35 -6.97 -8.72
CA GLU A 32 11.18 -5.59 -9.12
C GLU A 32 9.75 -5.20 -9.43
N TYR A 33 8.97 -6.14 -9.93
CA TYR A 33 7.60 -5.88 -10.33
C TYR A 33 6.65 -6.91 -9.72
N ILE A 34 5.41 -6.52 -9.53
CA ILE A 34 4.41 -7.44 -9.02
C ILE A 34 3.07 -7.08 -9.65
N SER A 35 2.24 -8.08 -9.93
CA SER A 35 0.93 -7.83 -10.51
C SER A 35 -0.14 -7.85 -9.43
N ALA A 36 -1.27 -7.20 -9.73
CA ALA A 36 -2.41 -7.25 -8.82
C ALA A 36 -2.89 -8.68 -8.63
N THR A 37 -2.76 -9.51 -9.65
CA THR A 37 -3.19 -10.89 -9.57
C THR A 37 -2.36 -11.66 -8.55
N VAL A 38 -1.06 -11.45 -8.54
CA VAL A 38 -0.18 -12.11 -7.58
C VAL A 38 -0.51 -11.65 -6.16
N LEU A 39 -0.70 -10.35 -5.96
CA LEU A 39 -1.07 -9.86 -4.65
C LEU A 39 -2.41 -10.43 -4.20
N ALA A 40 -3.37 -10.49 -5.10
CA ALA A 40 -4.68 -11.02 -4.77
C ALA A 40 -4.58 -12.48 -4.38
N ASP A 41 -3.78 -13.24 -5.11
CA ASP A 41 -3.60 -14.65 -4.80
C ASP A 41 -2.99 -14.85 -3.42
N GLU A 42 -1.97 -14.07 -3.10
CA GLU A 42 -1.29 -14.20 -1.82
C GLU A 42 -2.21 -13.87 -0.66
N LEU A 43 -3.14 -12.94 -0.87
CA LEU A 43 -4.01 -12.47 0.20
C LEU A 43 -5.43 -13.01 0.10
N ASN A 44 -5.66 -13.89 -0.86
CA ASN A 44 -6.98 -14.47 -1.04
C ASN A 44 -8.04 -13.42 -1.32
N LEU A 45 -7.69 -12.47 -2.14
CA LEU A 45 -8.57 -11.40 -2.56
C LEU A 45 -8.82 -11.50 -4.04
N LYS A 46 -9.73 -10.68 -4.55
CA LYS A 46 -9.99 -10.64 -5.98
C LYS A 46 -9.10 -9.60 -6.63
N PRO A 47 -8.53 -9.89 -7.78
CA PRO A 47 -7.63 -8.92 -8.44
C PRO A 47 -8.27 -7.56 -8.67
N ILE A 48 -9.58 -7.53 -8.97
CA ILE A 48 -10.25 -6.26 -9.20
C ILE A 48 -10.25 -5.43 -7.92
N GLN A 49 -10.39 -6.07 -6.77
CA GLN A 49 -10.38 -5.37 -5.50
C GLN A 49 -8.98 -4.82 -5.22
N VAL A 50 -7.95 -5.61 -5.51
CA VAL A 50 -6.58 -5.16 -5.30
C VAL A 50 -6.27 -3.96 -6.20
N ARG A 51 -6.71 -4.02 -7.46
CA ARG A 51 -6.49 -2.90 -8.37
C ARG A 51 -7.18 -1.63 -7.89
N LYS A 52 -8.38 -1.77 -7.36
CA LYS A 52 -9.09 -0.62 -6.84
C LYS A 52 -8.38 -0.02 -5.64
N ASP A 53 -7.93 -0.88 -4.73
CA ASP A 53 -7.20 -0.42 -3.56
C ASP A 53 -5.96 0.35 -3.96
N ILE A 54 -5.19 -0.20 -4.89
CA ILE A 54 -3.96 0.43 -5.32
C ILE A 54 -4.25 1.74 -6.06
N SER A 55 -5.30 1.75 -6.88
CA SER A 55 -5.68 2.95 -7.59
C SER A 55 -5.94 4.11 -6.66
N CYS A 56 -6.45 3.83 -5.47
CA CYS A 56 -6.74 4.88 -4.50
C CYS A 56 -5.47 5.59 -4.04
N THR A 57 -4.32 4.99 -4.22
CA THR A 57 -3.06 5.62 -3.83
C THR A 57 -2.50 6.50 -4.94
N GLY A 58 -3.12 6.47 -6.12
CA GLY A 58 -2.67 7.31 -7.24
C GLY A 58 -1.64 6.67 -8.13
N ILE A 59 -1.20 5.45 -7.81
CA ILE A 59 -0.20 4.81 -8.62
C ILE A 59 -0.86 4.00 -9.72
N GLU A 60 -0.21 3.92 -10.88
CA GLU A 60 -0.73 3.17 -11.99
C GLU A 60 0.20 2.04 -12.37
N GLY A 61 -0.37 0.92 -12.74
CA GLY A 61 0.42 -0.20 -13.18
C GLY A 61 0.91 0.00 -14.60
N LYS A 62 1.95 -0.72 -14.96
CA LYS A 62 2.47 -0.70 -16.31
C LYS A 62 1.95 -1.92 -17.05
N PRO A 63 1.52 -1.75 -18.29
CA PRO A 63 1.01 -2.89 -19.05
C PRO A 63 2.04 -4.00 -19.11
N LYS A 64 1.59 -5.22 -18.92
CA LYS A 64 2.42 -6.41 -19.00
C LYS A 64 3.37 -6.65 -17.86
N VAL A 65 3.75 -5.65 -17.09
CA VAL A 65 4.66 -5.87 -15.99
C VAL A 65 4.03 -5.67 -14.62
N GLY A 66 2.94 -4.89 -14.56
CA GLY A 66 2.28 -4.65 -13.28
C GLY A 66 2.82 -3.42 -12.57
N PHE A 67 3.06 -3.53 -11.28
CA PHE A 67 3.49 -2.39 -10.48
C PHE A 67 4.95 -2.56 -10.06
N VAL A 68 5.67 -1.45 -9.99
CA VAL A 68 7.04 -1.48 -9.47
C VAL A 68 6.92 -1.64 -7.95
N VAL A 69 7.54 -2.68 -7.42
CA VAL A 69 7.40 -3.01 -6.00
C VAL A 69 7.78 -1.83 -5.11
N ASP A 70 8.92 -1.21 -5.39
CA ASP A 70 9.38 -0.09 -4.56
C ASP A 70 8.39 1.07 -4.59
N GLU A 71 7.87 1.38 -5.75
CA GLU A 71 6.92 2.48 -5.89
C GLU A 71 5.63 2.18 -5.18
N LEU A 72 5.20 0.93 -5.25
CA LEU A 72 3.97 0.53 -4.61
C LEU A 72 4.10 0.59 -3.09
N ILE A 73 5.23 0.18 -2.56
CA ILE A 73 5.48 0.29 -1.14
C ILE A 73 5.41 1.74 -0.71
N ASP A 74 6.05 2.63 -1.46
CA ASP A 74 6.03 4.05 -1.14
C ASP A 74 4.62 4.63 -1.20
N SER A 75 3.87 4.28 -2.24
CA SER A 75 2.52 4.81 -2.39
C SER A 75 1.61 4.38 -1.25
N ILE A 76 1.69 3.11 -0.88
CA ILE A 76 0.84 2.60 0.18
C ILE A 76 1.26 3.18 1.52
N THR A 77 2.57 3.27 1.75
CA THR A 77 3.08 3.85 2.99
C THR A 77 2.64 5.30 3.11
N HIS A 78 2.69 6.02 2.01
CA HIS A 78 2.25 7.41 2.01
C HIS A 78 0.75 7.52 2.28
N ALA A 79 -0.03 6.64 1.68
CA ALA A 79 -1.48 6.64 1.87
C ALA A 79 -1.85 6.35 3.32
N LEU A 80 -1.02 5.56 3.99
CA LEU A 80 -1.25 5.27 5.40
C LEU A 80 -0.74 6.38 6.31
N GLY A 81 0.04 7.30 5.76
CA GLY A 81 0.62 8.35 6.57
C GLY A 81 1.85 7.91 7.35
N TRP A 82 2.34 6.70 7.09
CA TRP A 82 3.45 6.16 7.86
C TRP A 82 4.78 6.82 7.54
N ASP A 83 4.88 7.42 6.34
CA ASP A 83 6.11 8.10 5.98
C ASP A 83 6.16 9.51 6.55
N ASN A 84 5.10 9.97 7.20
CA ASN A 84 5.05 11.29 7.81
C ASN A 84 5.14 11.06 9.30
N SER A 85 6.33 11.12 9.84
CA SER A 85 6.51 10.74 11.22
C SER A 85 5.71 11.60 12.20
N ALA A 86 5.53 12.86 11.89
CA ALA A 86 4.77 13.70 12.80
C ALA A 86 3.35 13.20 12.96
N GLU A 87 2.72 12.88 11.85
CA GLU A 87 1.36 12.40 11.91
C GLU A 87 1.28 11.00 12.44
N ALA A 88 2.26 10.20 12.11
CA ALA A 88 2.29 8.84 12.61
C ALA A 88 2.39 8.83 14.12
N LEU A 89 3.14 9.76 14.66
CA LEU A 89 3.26 9.83 16.10
C LEU A 89 1.94 10.15 16.75
N ILE A 90 1.20 11.05 16.17
CA ILE A 90 -0.08 11.40 16.75
C ILE A 90 -1.01 10.22 16.73
N VAL A 91 -1.00 9.54 15.65
CA VAL A 91 -1.89 8.42 15.52
C VAL A 91 -1.42 7.23 16.28
N GLY A 92 -0.18 7.04 16.15
CA GLY A 92 0.31 5.89 16.81
C GLY A 92 0.53 6.05 18.21
N VAL A 93 0.79 6.80 18.40
CA VAL A 93 1.06 6.56 19.37
C VAL A 93 0.72 6.12 20.15
N GLY A 94 0.71 6.35 19.83
CA GLY A 94 0.42 5.93 20.34
C GLY A 94 0.90 5.02 20.62
N ASN A 95 1.49 5.30 20.59
CA ASN A 95 1.74 4.50 20.79
C ASN A 95 2.43 3.99 20.97
N LEU A 96 2.96 4.55 21.00
CA LEU A 96 3.49 4.08 20.92
C LEU A 96 4.08 3.41 21.05
N GLY A 97 4.17 3.53 21.07
CA GLY A 97 4.46 2.98 20.97
C GLY A 97 5.28 2.47 21.08
N LYS A 98 5.54 2.58 21.18
CA LYS A 98 5.94 2.09 21.16
C LYS A 98 6.29 1.72 20.92
N ALA A 99 6.49 2.17 20.89
CA ALA A 99 6.55 1.97 20.59
C ALA A 99 6.66 1.79 20.52
#